data_af8350134e8e5ce8b6bbebb139b15fe9
#
_entry.id   af8350134e8e5ce8b6bbebb139b15fe9
#
_cell.length_a   1.000
_cell.length_b   1.000
_cell.length_c   1.000
_cell.angle_alpha   90.00
_cell.angle_beta   90.00
_cell.angle_gamma   90.00
#
_symmetry.space_group_name_H-M   'P 1'
#
loop_
_entity.id
_entity.type
_entity.pdbx_description
1 polymer ?
#
loop_
_entity_poly.entity_id
_entity_poly.type
_entity_poly.pdbx_seq_one_letter_code
_entity_poly.pdbx_strand_id
1 'polypeptide(L)'
;MKLAVFRLDELGDFCLFLPYAASLRRVFPEAHLTLIGNAAWMELARSMLDFDAYVPVRTREFMFDWNCRTALLKSLQQEHFSCTLNPRISRYLFLDDLMQLACRAPKNISFAYAPQQAYHWKIGLLQKLLNHLPHFQLVQHTKVHELENLRSFWQTAVPGGAVSTDYRRPVPLVRERPYVLLAPEAGKAFRSWPLENFLFVGHRIAGQTGLECILCGTTPGECGNLTDLRGRTTLTELASLIAGARLVIGNDSGPVHMAAALGVPSIALVGGGGYGRFFPYPAHLPPGVVAPLTIHGELCGKGNCNWQCRRNPEPEELRHCVATIDREQVLASALTLLNR
;
A
#
# COMPACT_ATOMS: atom_id res chain seq x y z
N MET A 1 -15.63 -21.21 11.80
CA MET A 1 -15.03 -19.98 12.40
C MET A 1 -15.29 -18.81 11.46
N LYS A 2 -15.72 -17.63 11.95
CA LYS A 2 -15.80 -16.39 11.16
C LYS A 2 -14.63 -15.47 11.53
N LEU A 3 -13.83 -15.10 10.56
CA LEU A 3 -12.65 -14.27 10.73
C LEU A 3 -12.80 -12.94 9.96
N ALA A 4 -12.72 -11.81 10.67
CA ALA A 4 -12.67 -10.50 10.04
C ALA A 4 -11.23 -9.98 9.98
N VAL A 5 -10.85 -9.43 8.84
CA VAL A 5 -9.54 -8.84 8.62
C VAL A 5 -9.71 -7.38 8.22
N PHE A 6 -9.07 -6.50 8.95
CA PHE A 6 -9.15 -5.05 8.75
C PHE A 6 -7.95 -4.54 7.95
N ARG A 7 -8.20 -3.78 6.89
CA ARG A 7 -7.18 -3.03 6.16
C ARG A 7 -7.82 -1.76 5.59
N LEU A 8 -7.65 -0.63 6.26
CA LEU A 8 -8.36 0.62 5.98
C LEU A 8 -7.48 1.73 5.42
N ASP A 9 -6.22 1.44 5.19
CA ASP A 9 -5.22 2.35 4.65
C ASP A 9 -5.19 2.37 3.12
N GLU A 10 -4.15 2.94 2.56
CA GLU A 10 -4.06 3.25 1.14
C GLU A 10 -3.71 2.01 0.28
N LEU A 11 -3.77 2.17 -1.04
CA LEU A 11 -3.50 1.10 -2.02
C LEU A 11 -2.11 0.47 -1.82
N GLY A 12 -1.08 1.27 -1.54
CA GLY A 12 0.27 0.76 -1.31
C GLY A 12 0.33 -0.21 -0.12
N ASP A 13 -0.32 0.16 0.97
CA ASP A 13 -0.42 -0.66 2.18
C ASP A 13 -1.20 -1.96 1.92
N PHE A 14 -2.26 -1.91 1.11
CA PHE A 14 -2.97 -3.12 0.66
C PHE A 14 -2.05 -4.04 -0.15
N CYS A 15 -1.26 -3.50 -1.09
CA CYS A 15 -0.33 -4.30 -1.89
C CYS A 15 0.75 -4.97 -1.04
N LEU A 16 1.28 -4.28 -0.03
CA LEU A 16 2.22 -4.87 0.94
C LEU A 16 1.57 -6.00 1.76
N PHE A 17 0.28 -5.87 2.05
CA PHE A 17 -0.49 -6.85 2.83
C PHE A 17 -0.96 -8.05 2.00
N LEU A 18 -1.03 -7.94 0.69
CA LEU A 18 -1.61 -8.94 -0.21
C LEU A 18 -1.08 -10.37 -0.01
N PRO A 19 0.24 -10.64 0.11
CA PRO A 19 0.78 -11.98 0.35
C PRO A 19 0.36 -12.57 1.70
N TYR A 20 0.13 -11.72 2.68
CA TYR A 20 -0.34 -12.12 4.01
C TYR A 20 -1.83 -12.47 3.98
N ALA A 21 -2.66 -11.62 3.37
CA ALA A 21 -4.09 -11.88 3.20
C ALA A 21 -4.35 -13.18 2.43
N ALA A 22 -3.62 -13.40 1.34
CA ALA A 22 -3.78 -14.60 0.51
C ALA A 22 -3.46 -15.91 1.26
N SER A 23 -2.62 -15.87 2.28
CA SER A 23 -2.32 -17.06 3.07
C SER A 23 -3.47 -17.54 3.94
N LEU A 24 -4.44 -16.68 4.26
CA LEU A 24 -5.50 -16.98 5.21
C LEU A 24 -6.41 -18.12 4.76
N ARG A 25 -6.75 -18.18 3.47
CA ARG A 25 -7.57 -19.29 2.95
C ARG A 25 -6.87 -20.63 3.12
N ARG A 26 -5.54 -20.68 2.91
CA ARG A 26 -4.76 -21.89 3.10
C ARG A 26 -4.61 -22.29 4.57
N VAL A 27 -4.45 -21.31 5.47
CA VAL A 27 -4.30 -21.53 6.92
C VAL A 27 -5.64 -21.90 7.55
N PHE A 28 -6.72 -21.31 7.06
CA PHE A 28 -8.09 -21.49 7.59
C PHE A 28 -9.06 -21.88 6.48
N PRO A 29 -8.93 -23.08 5.88
CA PRO A 29 -9.70 -23.49 4.70
C PRO A 29 -11.22 -23.46 4.94
N GLU A 30 -11.65 -23.83 6.14
CA GLU A 30 -13.07 -23.89 6.52
C GLU A 30 -13.60 -22.61 7.20
N ALA A 31 -12.78 -21.58 7.30
CA ALA A 31 -13.22 -20.33 7.92
C ALA A 31 -13.98 -19.47 6.91
N HIS A 32 -15.03 -18.81 7.39
CA HIS A 32 -15.65 -17.68 6.66
C HIS A 32 -14.79 -16.44 6.84
N LEU A 33 -14.10 -16.04 5.77
CA LEU A 33 -13.16 -14.92 5.75
C LEU A 33 -13.87 -13.65 5.27
N THR A 34 -13.83 -12.59 6.05
CA THR A 34 -14.38 -11.28 5.70
C THR A 34 -13.26 -10.24 5.66
N LEU A 35 -13.10 -9.56 4.53
CA LEU A 35 -12.20 -8.40 4.42
C LEU A 35 -12.99 -7.12 4.65
N ILE A 36 -12.63 -6.35 5.68
CA ILE A 36 -13.16 -5.02 5.97
C ILE A 36 -12.07 -4.03 5.55
N GLY A 37 -12.26 -3.33 4.44
CA GLY A 37 -11.20 -2.56 3.81
C GLY A 37 -11.66 -1.25 3.19
N ASN A 38 -10.68 -0.41 2.82
CA ASN A 38 -10.97 0.86 2.17
C ASN A 38 -11.69 0.63 0.82
N ALA A 39 -12.81 1.32 0.64
CA ALA A 39 -13.65 1.21 -0.56
C ALA A 39 -12.88 1.54 -1.85
N ALA A 40 -11.86 2.37 -1.78
CA ALA A 40 -11.08 2.81 -2.94
C ALA A 40 -10.41 1.66 -3.71
N TRP A 41 -9.99 0.60 -3.02
CA TRP A 41 -9.31 -0.55 -3.65
C TRP A 41 -10.07 -1.87 -3.47
N MET A 42 -11.27 -1.85 -2.94
CA MET A 42 -12.00 -3.08 -2.60
C MET A 42 -12.30 -3.96 -3.82
N GLU A 43 -12.60 -3.38 -4.97
CA GLU A 43 -12.83 -4.16 -6.21
C GLU A 43 -11.57 -4.89 -6.67
N LEU A 44 -10.41 -4.26 -6.53
CA LEU A 44 -9.13 -4.92 -6.78
C LEU A 44 -8.93 -6.09 -5.79
N ALA A 45 -9.24 -5.92 -4.51
CA ALA A 45 -9.15 -7.00 -3.53
C ALA A 45 -10.07 -8.17 -3.89
N ARG A 46 -11.31 -7.91 -4.32
CA ARG A 46 -12.26 -8.95 -4.79
C ARG A 46 -11.71 -9.75 -5.97
N SER A 47 -11.02 -9.08 -6.88
CA SER A 47 -10.44 -9.74 -8.06
C SER A 47 -9.24 -10.62 -7.71
N MET A 48 -8.51 -10.30 -6.64
CA MET A 48 -7.24 -10.95 -6.31
C MET A 48 -7.33 -11.95 -5.15
N LEU A 49 -8.15 -11.71 -4.14
CA LEU A 49 -8.22 -12.53 -2.92
C LEU A 49 -9.40 -13.52 -2.98
N ASP A 50 -9.27 -14.57 -2.19
CA ASP A 50 -10.30 -15.60 -1.99
C ASP A 50 -10.90 -15.46 -0.59
N PHE A 51 -11.72 -14.42 -0.42
CA PHE A 51 -12.51 -14.17 0.79
C PHE A 51 -13.99 -14.43 0.50
N ASP A 52 -14.75 -14.80 1.51
CA ASP A 52 -16.18 -15.08 1.37
C ASP A 52 -17.02 -13.81 1.38
N ALA A 53 -16.55 -12.78 2.09
CA ALA A 53 -17.22 -11.49 2.17
C ALA A 53 -16.25 -10.31 2.11
N TYR A 54 -16.73 -9.20 1.57
CA TYR A 54 -15.97 -7.96 1.42
C TYR A 54 -16.84 -6.78 1.86
N VAL A 55 -16.38 -6.04 2.86
CA VAL A 55 -17.06 -4.88 3.42
C VAL A 55 -16.28 -3.62 3.05
N PRO A 56 -16.71 -2.88 2.01
CA PRO A 56 -16.06 -1.65 1.61
C PRO A 56 -16.38 -0.53 2.62
N VAL A 57 -15.34 0.10 3.15
CA VAL A 57 -15.46 1.22 4.07
C VAL A 57 -15.05 2.51 3.38
N ARG A 58 -15.98 3.44 3.22
CA ARG A 58 -15.71 4.82 2.83
C ARG A 58 -15.28 5.59 4.06
N THR A 59 -13.98 5.63 4.30
CA THR A 59 -13.39 6.12 5.57
C THR A 59 -13.85 7.53 5.93
N ARG A 60 -13.98 8.44 4.94
CA ARG A 60 -14.46 9.80 5.16
C ARG A 60 -15.94 9.84 5.57
N GLU A 61 -16.81 9.08 4.89
CA GLU A 61 -18.22 8.98 5.25
C GLU A 61 -18.38 8.36 6.64
N PHE A 62 -17.67 7.26 6.92
CA PHE A 62 -17.69 6.65 8.24
C PHE A 62 -17.28 7.64 9.35
N MET A 63 -16.28 8.48 9.11
CA MET A 63 -15.81 9.44 10.11
C MET A 63 -16.77 10.60 10.35
N PHE A 64 -17.48 11.08 9.34
CA PHE A 64 -18.23 12.33 9.39
C PHE A 64 -19.75 12.17 9.23
N ASP A 65 -20.24 11.01 8.74
CA ASP A 65 -21.67 10.70 8.64
C ASP A 65 -22.10 9.72 9.74
N TRP A 66 -22.95 10.19 10.63
CA TRP A 66 -23.47 9.40 11.75
C TRP A 66 -24.30 8.20 11.27
N ASN A 67 -25.13 8.37 10.25
CA ASN A 67 -26.02 7.31 9.76
C ASN A 67 -25.20 6.20 9.09
N CYS A 68 -24.24 6.57 8.24
CA CYS A 68 -23.30 5.64 7.61
C CYS A 68 -22.53 4.85 8.68
N ARG A 69 -21.95 5.54 9.66
CA ARG A 69 -21.21 4.92 10.76
C ARG A 69 -22.07 3.95 11.56
N THR A 70 -23.24 4.37 12.02
CA THR A 70 -24.12 3.52 12.86
C THR A 70 -24.66 2.32 12.10
N ALA A 71 -24.99 2.46 10.82
CA ALA A 71 -25.43 1.36 9.98
C ALA A 71 -24.33 0.29 9.85
N LEU A 72 -23.08 0.71 9.54
CA LEU A 72 -21.96 -0.21 9.42
C LEU A 72 -21.64 -0.89 10.75
N LEU A 73 -21.58 -0.16 11.87
CA LEU A 73 -21.32 -0.74 13.19
C LEU A 73 -22.38 -1.78 13.58
N LYS A 74 -23.66 -1.52 13.29
CA LYS A 74 -24.75 -2.48 13.51
C LYS A 74 -24.59 -3.73 12.65
N SER A 75 -24.24 -3.59 11.38
CA SER A 75 -24.02 -4.74 10.50
C SER A 75 -22.86 -5.60 10.97
N LEU A 76 -21.72 -5.00 11.36
CA LEU A 76 -20.58 -5.72 11.90
C LEU A 76 -20.91 -6.49 13.19
N GLN A 77 -21.76 -5.91 14.05
CA GLN A 77 -22.21 -6.54 15.28
C GLN A 77 -23.06 -7.80 15.03
N GLN A 78 -23.85 -7.81 13.95
CA GLN A 78 -24.71 -8.93 13.58
C GLN A 78 -23.95 -10.11 12.96
N GLU A 79 -22.71 -9.90 12.51
CA GLU A 79 -21.91 -10.94 11.85
C GLU A 79 -21.38 -12.02 12.79
N HIS A 80 -21.31 -11.75 14.11
CA HIS A 80 -20.84 -12.73 15.12
C HIS A 80 -19.45 -13.30 14.79
N PHE A 81 -18.46 -12.43 14.54
CA PHE A 81 -17.11 -12.87 14.28
C PHE A 81 -16.49 -13.62 15.47
N SER A 82 -15.76 -14.69 15.19
CA SER A 82 -15.00 -15.45 16.20
C SER A 82 -13.66 -14.79 16.53
N CYS A 83 -13.06 -14.13 15.53
CA CYS A 83 -11.77 -13.46 15.67
C CYS A 83 -11.69 -12.28 14.70
N THR A 84 -10.96 -11.25 15.11
CA THR A 84 -10.61 -10.13 14.22
C THR A 84 -9.10 -9.95 14.15
N LEU A 85 -8.56 -9.64 12.98
CA LEU A 85 -7.18 -9.29 12.73
C LEU A 85 -7.08 -7.87 12.20
N ASN A 86 -6.30 -7.02 12.84
CA ASN A 86 -6.03 -5.66 12.38
C ASN A 86 -4.52 -5.40 12.32
N PRO A 87 -3.87 -5.73 11.19
CA PRO A 87 -2.43 -5.58 10.97
C PRO A 87 -2.03 -4.14 10.59
N ARG A 88 -2.81 -3.14 10.97
CA ARG A 88 -2.51 -1.74 10.71
C ARG A 88 -1.79 -1.12 11.90
N ILE A 89 -0.59 -0.55 11.66
CA ILE A 89 0.19 0.12 12.70
C ILE A 89 -0.46 1.46 13.06
N SER A 90 -0.80 2.26 12.04
CA SER A 90 -1.38 3.60 12.18
C SER A 90 -2.91 3.54 12.40
N ARG A 91 -3.36 2.81 13.44
CA ARG A 91 -4.79 2.69 13.76
C ARG A 91 -5.37 3.99 14.28
N TYR A 92 -6.61 4.27 13.88
CA TYR A 92 -7.39 5.38 14.41
C TYR A 92 -8.48 4.86 15.33
N LEU A 93 -8.57 5.45 16.54
CA LEU A 93 -9.56 5.08 17.55
C LEU A 93 -11.00 5.06 17.01
N PHE A 94 -11.41 6.14 16.34
CA PHE A 94 -12.77 6.32 15.82
C PHE A 94 -13.02 5.67 14.45
N LEU A 95 -12.07 4.93 13.94
CA LEU A 95 -12.22 4.17 12.71
C LEU A 95 -11.94 2.68 12.97
N ASP A 96 -10.69 2.32 13.11
CA ASP A 96 -10.23 0.93 13.25
C ASP A 96 -10.74 0.28 14.55
N ASP A 97 -10.44 0.93 15.69
CA ASP A 97 -10.74 0.35 16.99
C ASP A 97 -12.25 0.31 17.25
N LEU A 98 -12.99 1.34 16.83
CA LEU A 98 -14.44 1.38 16.97
C LEU A 98 -15.14 0.26 16.18
N MET A 99 -14.71 0.00 14.94
CA MET A 99 -15.27 -1.09 14.15
C MET A 99 -14.88 -2.45 14.72
N GLN A 100 -13.64 -2.62 15.18
CA GLN A 100 -13.18 -3.86 15.79
C GLN A 100 -13.93 -4.18 17.08
N LEU A 101 -14.23 -3.18 17.91
CA LEU A 101 -15.09 -3.31 19.08
C LEU A 101 -16.52 -3.69 18.72
N ALA A 102 -17.05 -3.09 17.65
CA ALA A 102 -18.42 -3.38 17.18
C ALA A 102 -18.59 -4.84 16.74
N CYS A 103 -17.53 -5.49 16.26
CA CYS A 103 -17.55 -6.91 15.92
C CYS A 103 -17.84 -7.81 17.14
N ARG A 104 -17.63 -7.35 18.38
CA ARG A 104 -17.82 -8.12 19.62
C ARG A 104 -17.16 -9.50 19.60
N ALA A 105 -16.08 -9.64 18.84
CA ALA A 105 -15.37 -10.89 18.73
C ALA A 105 -14.70 -11.27 20.06
N PRO A 106 -14.72 -12.55 20.46
CA PRO A 106 -14.06 -12.99 21.69
C PRO A 106 -12.53 -12.90 21.59
N LYS A 107 -11.97 -12.72 20.40
CA LYS A 107 -10.55 -12.54 20.17
C LYS A 107 -10.30 -11.43 19.15
N ASN A 108 -9.56 -10.40 19.55
CA ASN A 108 -9.15 -9.31 18.69
C ASN A 108 -7.63 -9.19 18.70
N ILE A 109 -6.98 -9.28 17.54
CA ILE A 109 -5.53 -9.17 17.42
C ILE A 109 -5.20 -7.91 16.65
N SER A 110 -4.39 -7.05 17.25
CA SER A 110 -4.02 -5.74 16.70
C SER A 110 -2.59 -5.41 17.05
N PHE A 111 -1.98 -4.44 16.35
CA PHE A 111 -0.75 -3.84 16.85
C PHE A 111 -0.98 -3.07 18.14
N ALA A 112 0.02 -3.05 19.00
CA ALA A 112 0.02 -2.16 20.15
C ALA A 112 0.01 -0.69 19.67
N TYR A 113 -0.60 0.15 20.48
CA TYR A 113 -0.62 1.58 20.20
C TYR A 113 0.79 2.19 20.18
N ALA A 114 1.11 2.99 19.17
CA ALA A 114 2.35 3.74 19.07
C ALA A 114 2.13 5.20 19.49
N PRO A 115 2.77 5.69 20.56
CA PRO A 115 2.58 7.06 21.05
C PRO A 115 2.85 8.16 20.02
N GLN A 116 3.79 7.90 19.09
CA GLN A 116 4.14 8.83 18.00
C GLN A 116 3.01 9.06 17.00
N GLN A 117 1.96 8.25 17.05
CA GLN A 117 0.81 8.31 16.15
C GLN A 117 -0.40 9.02 16.78
N ALA A 118 -0.34 9.41 18.05
CA ALA A 118 -1.42 10.13 18.70
C ALA A 118 -1.50 11.57 18.21
N TYR A 119 -2.57 11.90 17.51
CA TYR A 119 -2.90 13.29 17.18
C TYR A 119 -3.22 14.12 18.43
N HIS A 120 -3.63 13.48 19.51
CA HIS A 120 -3.96 14.12 20.77
C HIS A 120 -3.74 13.14 21.94
N TRP A 121 -3.12 13.62 23.04
CA TRP A 121 -2.78 12.78 24.18
C TRP A 121 -3.98 12.06 24.84
N LYS A 122 -5.16 12.70 24.87
CA LYS A 122 -6.40 12.09 25.41
C LYS A 122 -6.86 10.90 24.57
N ILE A 123 -6.77 11.01 23.25
CA ILE A 123 -7.09 9.92 22.32
C ILE A 123 -6.10 8.77 22.52
N GLY A 124 -4.83 9.08 22.68
CA GLY A 124 -3.80 8.08 22.96
C GLY A 124 -4.01 7.34 24.28
N LEU A 125 -4.47 8.04 25.33
CA LEU A 125 -4.79 7.42 26.61
C LEU A 125 -6.01 6.48 26.46
N LEU A 126 -7.07 6.92 25.79
CA LEU A 126 -8.26 6.10 25.55
C LEU A 126 -7.93 4.87 24.72
N GLN A 127 -7.11 5.00 23.69
CA GLN A 127 -6.65 3.89 22.86
C GLN A 127 -5.81 2.89 23.66
N LYS A 128 -4.96 3.35 24.58
CA LYS A 128 -4.28 2.48 25.53
C LYS A 128 -5.25 1.70 26.41
N LEU A 129 -6.25 2.36 26.97
CA LEU A 129 -7.26 1.71 27.81
C LEU A 129 -8.03 0.62 27.02
N LEU A 130 -8.45 0.90 25.79
CA LEU A 130 -9.08 -0.08 24.91
C LEU A 130 -8.19 -1.28 24.63
N ASN A 131 -6.91 -1.05 24.45
CA ASN A 131 -5.93 -2.09 24.22
C ASN A 131 -5.74 -3.04 25.43
N HIS A 132 -6.14 -2.62 26.62
CA HIS A 132 -6.11 -3.46 27.84
C HIS A 132 -7.39 -4.25 28.07
N LEU A 133 -8.38 -4.16 27.16
CA LEU A 133 -9.56 -5.02 27.28
C LEU A 133 -9.16 -6.50 27.12
N PRO A 134 -9.78 -7.41 27.91
CA PRO A 134 -9.34 -8.82 28.01
C PRO A 134 -9.44 -9.61 26.69
N HIS A 135 -10.20 -9.11 25.70
CA HIS A 135 -10.34 -9.75 24.40
C HIS A 135 -9.33 -9.24 23.36
N PHE A 136 -8.45 -8.29 23.71
CA PHE A 136 -7.42 -7.77 22.82
C PHE A 136 -6.07 -8.43 23.06
N GLN A 137 -5.52 -9.05 22.03
CA GLN A 137 -4.14 -9.49 21.97
C GLN A 137 -3.35 -8.48 21.15
N LEU A 138 -2.35 -7.86 21.80
CA LEU A 138 -1.55 -6.83 21.15
C LEU A 138 -0.22 -7.38 20.70
N VAL A 139 0.11 -7.13 19.44
CA VAL A 139 1.41 -7.40 18.84
C VAL A 139 2.26 -6.14 18.90
N GLN A 140 3.43 -6.24 19.51
CA GLN A 140 4.36 -5.12 19.58
C GLN A 140 5.00 -4.87 18.21
N HIS A 141 4.94 -3.63 17.73
CA HIS A 141 5.71 -3.24 16.57
C HIS A 141 7.09 -2.76 17.04
N THR A 142 8.11 -3.53 16.72
CA THR A 142 9.49 -3.28 17.16
C THR A 142 10.38 -2.77 16.05
N LYS A 143 9.88 -2.79 14.82
CA LYS A 143 10.61 -2.41 13.62
C LYS A 143 10.11 -1.07 13.08
N VAL A 144 10.99 -0.39 12.37
CA VAL A 144 10.64 0.83 11.65
C VAL A 144 9.95 0.50 10.33
N HIS A 145 10.40 -0.57 9.67
CA HIS A 145 9.95 -0.96 8.33
C HIS A 145 8.59 -1.66 8.36
N GLU A 146 7.67 -1.22 7.48
CA GLU A 146 6.30 -1.70 7.43
C GLU A 146 6.20 -3.21 7.15
N LEU A 147 6.96 -3.74 6.17
CA LEU A 147 6.97 -5.17 5.86
C LEU A 147 7.54 -6.04 7.00
N GLU A 148 8.52 -5.55 7.74
CA GLU A 148 9.05 -6.28 8.91
C GLU A 148 8.01 -6.33 10.05
N ASN A 149 7.25 -5.26 10.24
CA ASN A 149 6.16 -5.24 11.20
C ASN A 149 5.02 -6.16 10.77
N LEU A 150 4.61 -6.14 9.50
CA LEU A 150 3.60 -7.06 8.96
C LEU A 150 4.03 -8.52 9.16
N ARG A 151 5.28 -8.85 8.88
CA ARG A 151 5.83 -10.18 9.12
C ARG A 151 5.75 -10.58 10.60
N SER A 152 6.18 -9.70 11.51
CA SER A 152 6.12 -9.93 12.95
C SER A 152 4.68 -10.13 13.43
N PHE A 153 3.76 -9.29 12.97
CA PHE A 153 2.34 -9.44 13.26
C PHE A 153 1.82 -10.81 12.82
N TRP A 154 2.13 -11.19 11.57
CA TRP A 154 1.64 -12.42 10.99
C TRP A 154 2.16 -13.66 11.71
N GLN A 155 3.45 -13.68 12.06
CA GLN A 155 4.06 -14.75 12.85
C GLN A 155 3.40 -14.92 14.23
N THR A 156 2.90 -13.83 14.82
CA THR A 156 2.22 -13.85 16.13
C THR A 156 0.74 -14.20 16.01
N ALA A 157 0.07 -13.69 14.98
CA ALA A 157 -1.40 -13.72 14.85
C ALA A 157 -1.92 -14.95 14.11
N VAL A 158 -1.13 -15.48 13.18
CA VAL A 158 -1.54 -16.56 12.27
C VAL A 158 -0.68 -17.80 12.50
N PRO A 159 -1.29 -18.98 12.74
CA PRO A 159 -0.58 -20.23 12.94
C PRO A 159 0.43 -20.50 11.84
N GLY A 160 1.66 -20.83 12.23
CA GLY A 160 2.77 -21.08 11.30
C GLY A 160 3.31 -19.86 10.57
N GLY A 161 2.74 -18.66 10.75
CA GLY A 161 3.20 -17.41 10.13
C GLY A 161 3.26 -17.45 8.60
N ALA A 162 2.47 -18.34 7.98
CA ALA A 162 2.53 -18.60 6.54
C ALA A 162 2.19 -17.34 5.72
N VAL A 163 2.93 -17.13 4.64
CA VAL A 163 2.62 -16.15 3.60
C VAL A 163 2.45 -16.87 2.28
N SER A 164 1.64 -16.33 1.38
CA SER A 164 1.35 -16.96 0.10
C SER A 164 1.25 -15.92 -1.00
N THR A 165 1.69 -16.28 -2.17
CA THR A 165 1.46 -15.53 -3.40
C THR A 165 0.41 -16.18 -4.30
N ASP A 166 -0.39 -17.11 -3.74
CA ASP A 166 -1.47 -17.81 -4.43
C ASP A 166 -2.75 -16.94 -4.53
N TYR A 167 -2.60 -15.61 -4.64
CA TYR A 167 -3.70 -14.75 -5.04
C TYR A 167 -3.90 -14.78 -6.55
N ARG A 168 -5.13 -14.52 -6.98
CA ARG A 168 -5.47 -14.45 -8.40
C ARG A 168 -4.68 -13.31 -9.03
N ARG A 169 -3.77 -13.65 -9.93
CA ARG A 169 -3.01 -12.64 -10.64
C ARG A 169 -3.89 -11.99 -11.70
N PRO A 170 -3.83 -10.66 -11.85
CA PRO A 170 -4.49 -9.99 -12.97
C PRO A 170 -3.99 -10.58 -14.29
N VAL A 171 -4.89 -10.75 -15.25
CA VAL A 171 -4.49 -11.13 -16.60
C VAL A 171 -3.68 -9.97 -17.18
N PRO A 172 -2.42 -10.23 -17.62
CA PRO A 172 -1.59 -9.18 -18.20
C PRO A 172 -2.28 -8.53 -19.39
N LEU A 173 -2.30 -7.20 -19.45
CA LEU A 173 -2.77 -6.51 -20.65
C LEU A 173 -1.73 -6.70 -21.76
N VAL A 174 -2.12 -7.40 -22.80
CA VAL A 174 -1.29 -7.61 -24.00
C VAL A 174 -1.44 -6.39 -24.91
N ARG A 175 -0.33 -5.76 -25.26
CA ARG A 175 -0.26 -4.66 -26.22
C ARG A 175 0.57 -5.10 -27.43
N GLU A 176 0.40 -4.40 -28.53
CA GLU A 176 1.14 -4.71 -29.77
C GLU A 176 2.66 -4.60 -29.57
N ARG A 177 3.10 -3.69 -28.71
CA ARG A 177 4.51 -3.51 -28.37
C ARG A 177 4.74 -3.70 -26.86
N PRO A 178 5.87 -4.30 -26.45
CA PRO A 178 6.27 -4.32 -25.03
C PRO A 178 6.41 -2.89 -24.51
N TYR A 179 6.13 -2.67 -23.23
CA TYR A 179 6.05 -1.32 -22.68
C TYR A 179 6.65 -1.17 -21.28
N VAL A 180 6.98 0.06 -20.97
CA VAL A 180 7.35 0.56 -19.64
C VAL A 180 6.22 1.42 -19.12
N LEU A 181 5.84 1.22 -17.86
CA LEU A 181 4.80 2.01 -17.21
C LEU A 181 5.41 3.08 -16.32
N LEU A 182 4.98 4.32 -16.49
CA LEU A 182 5.41 5.48 -15.71
C LEU A 182 4.26 5.94 -14.82
N ALA A 183 4.47 5.97 -13.49
CA ALA A 183 3.49 6.37 -12.49
C ALA A 183 3.93 7.68 -11.80
N PRO A 184 3.68 8.86 -12.41
CA PRO A 184 4.23 10.13 -11.96
C PRO A 184 3.52 10.70 -10.73
N GLU A 185 2.36 10.15 -10.34
CA GLU A 185 1.60 10.66 -9.21
C GLU A 185 1.93 9.96 -7.90
N ALA A 186 1.88 10.73 -6.81
CA ALA A 186 1.83 10.23 -5.44
C ALA A 186 0.61 10.79 -4.71
N GLY A 187 0.26 10.25 -3.56
CA GLY A 187 -0.91 10.71 -2.80
C GLY A 187 -0.86 12.18 -2.34
N LYS A 188 0.29 12.83 -2.48
CA LYS A 188 0.49 14.26 -2.24
C LYS A 188 1.51 14.83 -3.25
N ALA A 189 1.23 16.00 -3.81
CA ALA A 189 2.07 16.64 -4.81
C ALA A 189 3.53 16.82 -4.36
N PHE A 190 3.75 17.17 -3.11
CA PHE A 190 5.09 17.37 -2.56
C PHE A 190 5.94 16.08 -2.48
N ARG A 191 5.37 14.91 -2.73
CA ARG A 191 6.05 13.60 -2.81
C ARG A 191 6.28 13.15 -4.24
N SER A 192 5.73 13.87 -5.21
CA SER A 192 5.80 13.50 -6.63
C SER A 192 7.06 14.06 -7.26
N TRP A 193 7.90 13.20 -7.81
CA TRP A 193 9.00 13.63 -8.66
C TRP A 193 8.44 14.39 -9.85
N PRO A 194 9.09 15.50 -10.30
CA PRO A 194 8.55 16.35 -11.37
C PRO A 194 8.19 15.60 -12.63
N LEU A 195 7.02 15.91 -13.21
CA LEU A 195 6.50 15.23 -14.40
C LEU A 195 7.45 15.32 -15.59
N GLU A 196 8.11 16.48 -15.78
CA GLU A 196 9.09 16.68 -16.84
C GLU A 196 10.24 15.68 -16.80
N ASN A 197 10.62 15.21 -15.61
CA ASN A 197 11.65 14.18 -15.46
C ASN A 197 11.14 12.79 -15.86
N PHE A 198 9.87 12.47 -15.56
CA PHE A 198 9.23 11.24 -16.07
C PHE A 198 9.13 11.26 -17.59
N LEU A 199 8.76 12.40 -18.18
CA LEU A 199 8.69 12.57 -19.63
C LEU A 199 10.06 12.42 -20.26
N PHE A 200 11.09 13.04 -19.68
CA PHE A 200 12.48 12.89 -20.12
C PHE A 200 12.89 11.42 -20.13
N VAL A 201 12.71 10.70 -19.02
CA VAL A 201 13.09 9.28 -18.90
C VAL A 201 12.30 8.43 -19.91
N GLY A 202 10.98 8.66 -20.03
CA GLY A 202 10.12 7.93 -20.97
C GLY A 202 10.54 8.11 -22.43
N HIS A 203 10.80 9.35 -22.88
CA HIS A 203 11.26 9.63 -24.23
C HIS A 203 12.63 8.98 -24.53
N ARG A 204 13.54 9.03 -23.56
CA ARG A 204 14.88 8.43 -23.72
C ARG A 204 14.82 6.90 -23.77
N ILE A 205 13.98 6.26 -22.93
CA ILE A 205 13.75 4.81 -23.01
C ILE A 205 13.14 4.46 -24.38
N ALA A 206 12.07 5.12 -24.80
CA ALA A 206 11.41 4.85 -26.06
C ALA A 206 12.37 4.98 -27.25
N GLY A 207 13.18 6.06 -27.28
CA GLY A 207 14.16 6.31 -28.36
C GLY A 207 15.31 5.30 -28.38
N GLN A 208 15.75 4.77 -27.24
CA GLN A 208 16.89 3.85 -27.18
C GLN A 208 16.50 2.37 -27.31
N THR A 209 15.27 2.00 -26.91
CA THR A 209 14.84 0.59 -26.81
C THR A 209 13.72 0.23 -27.77
N GLY A 210 13.03 1.21 -28.36
CA GLY A 210 11.82 0.98 -29.16
C GLY A 210 10.59 0.56 -28.33
N LEU A 211 10.70 0.48 -27.00
CA LEU A 211 9.58 0.16 -26.12
C LEU A 211 8.55 1.30 -26.09
N GLU A 212 7.28 0.95 -25.94
CA GLU A 212 6.25 1.93 -25.65
C GLU A 212 6.41 2.44 -24.21
N CYS A 213 6.29 3.74 -23.97
CA CYS A 213 6.23 4.29 -22.62
C CYS A 213 4.84 4.86 -22.34
N ILE A 214 4.22 4.39 -21.26
CA ILE A 214 2.82 4.68 -20.93
C ILE A 214 2.77 5.39 -19.57
N LEU A 215 2.09 6.52 -19.52
CA LEU A 215 1.77 7.22 -18.28
C LEU A 215 0.49 6.64 -17.66
N CYS A 216 0.53 6.33 -16.39
CA CYS A 216 -0.65 5.93 -15.59
C CYS A 216 -0.80 6.83 -14.36
N GLY A 217 -2.03 6.95 -13.87
CA GLY A 217 -2.39 7.80 -12.74
C GLY A 217 -3.85 8.23 -12.81
N THR A 218 -4.22 9.23 -12.05
CA THR A 218 -5.60 9.70 -11.92
C THR A 218 -5.88 10.98 -12.71
N THR A 219 -4.87 11.85 -12.90
CA THR A 219 -5.05 13.19 -13.45
C THR A 219 -4.39 13.31 -14.82
N PRO A 220 -5.18 13.41 -15.90
CA PRO A 220 -4.66 13.71 -17.24
C PRO A 220 -3.88 15.04 -17.25
N GLY A 221 -2.91 15.15 -18.16
CA GLY A 221 -2.11 16.37 -18.30
C GLY A 221 -1.11 16.27 -19.43
N GLU A 222 -0.07 17.09 -19.40
CA GLU A 222 1.01 17.02 -20.37
C GLU A 222 1.60 15.60 -20.44
N CYS A 223 1.77 15.07 -21.63
CA CYS A 223 2.30 13.71 -21.85
C CYS A 223 3.41 13.66 -22.90
N GLY A 224 3.74 14.81 -23.52
CA GLY A 224 4.61 14.81 -24.70
C GLY A 224 4.03 13.88 -25.77
N ASN A 225 4.86 13.02 -26.34
CA ASN A 225 4.43 12.01 -27.33
C ASN A 225 4.29 10.60 -26.71
N LEU A 226 4.15 10.50 -25.36
CA LEU A 226 3.94 9.23 -24.68
C LEU A 226 2.46 8.86 -24.68
N THR A 227 2.17 7.57 -24.56
CA THR A 227 0.78 7.11 -24.39
C THR A 227 0.27 7.52 -22.99
N ASP A 228 -0.83 8.28 -22.94
CA ASP A 228 -1.43 8.74 -21.68
C ASP A 228 -2.69 7.94 -21.32
N LEU A 229 -2.61 7.14 -20.29
CA LEU A 229 -3.73 6.40 -19.70
C LEU A 229 -4.16 6.95 -18.33
N ARG A 230 -3.64 8.11 -17.90
CA ARG A 230 -4.06 8.75 -16.65
C ARG A 230 -5.55 9.11 -16.71
N GLY A 231 -6.28 8.77 -15.61
CA GLY A 231 -7.73 8.95 -15.54
C GLY A 231 -8.56 8.03 -16.44
N ARG A 232 -7.93 7.03 -17.09
CA ARG A 232 -8.58 6.14 -18.05
C ARG A 232 -8.57 4.68 -17.66
N THR A 233 -8.14 4.37 -16.46
CA THR A 233 -8.08 2.99 -15.95
C THR A 233 -8.70 2.90 -14.56
N THR A 234 -9.44 1.84 -14.31
CA THR A 234 -9.78 1.37 -12.97
C THR A 234 -8.53 0.77 -12.30
N LEU A 235 -8.58 0.51 -11.00
CA LEU A 235 -7.46 -0.16 -10.30
C LEU A 235 -7.23 -1.60 -10.79
N THR A 236 -8.27 -2.30 -11.22
CA THR A 236 -8.15 -3.65 -11.81
C THR A 236 -7.47 -3.62 -13.18
N GLU A 237 -7.81 -2.64 -14.02
CA GLU A 237 -7.13 -2.43 -15.30
C GLU A 237 -5.69 -1.97 -15.12
N LEU A 238 -5.43 -1.10 -14.13
CA LEU A 238 -4.07 -0.72 -13.76
C LEU A 238 -3.25 -1.93 -13.31
N ALA A 239 -3.83 -2.84 -12.53
CA ALA A 239 -3.16 -4.07 -12.12
C ALA A 239 -2.82 -4.96 -13.33
N SER A 240 -3.70 -5.05 -14.32
CA SER A 240 -3.46 -5.76 -15.58
C SER A 240 -2.38 -5.09 -16.45
N LEU A 241 -2.37 -3.75 -16.49
CA LEU A 241 -1.29 -2.98 -17.11
C LEU A 241 0.06 -3.24 -16.42
N ILE A 242 0.10 -3.19 -15.10
CA ILE A 242 1.32 -3.47 -14.34
C ILE A 242 1.80 -4.89 -14.61
N ALA A 243 0.90 -5.87 -14.58
CA ALA A 243 1.25 -7.29 -14.79
C ALA A 243 1.86 -7.57 -16.18
N GLY A 244 1.55 -6.76 -17.19
CA GLY A 244 2.10 -6.86 -18.55
C GLY A 244 3.32 -5.98 -18.82
N ALA A 245 3.71 -5.12 -17.89
CA ALA A 245 4.81 -4.19 -18.08
C ALA A 245 6.17 -4.88 -17.97
N ARG A 246 7.15 -4.44 -18.78
CA ARG A 246 8.55 -4.85 -18.65
C ARG A 246 9.23 -4.19 -17.45
N LEU A 247 8.81 -3.00 -17.10
CA LEU A 247 9.32 -2.20 -15.98
C LEU A 247 8.25 -1.20 -15.55
N VAL A 248 8.15 -0.95 -14.25
CA VAL A 248 7.35 0.14 -13.68
C VAL A 248 8.29 1.14 -13.01
N ILE A 249 8.15 2.42 -13.35
CA ILE A 249 8.89 3.52 -12.71
C ILE A 249 7.87 4.45 -12.05
N GLY A 250 7.99 4.66 -10.76
CA GLY A 250 7.03 5.52 -10.05
C GLY A 250 7.56 6.06 -8.73
N ASN A 251 6.80 6.98 -8.18
CA ASN A 251 7.04 7.51 -6.85
C ASN A 251 6.78 6.43 -5.77
N ASP A 252 7.13 6.73 -4.51
CA ASP A 252 6.66 5.99 -3.33
C ASP A 252 5.12 6.04 -3.25
N SER A 253 4.47 5.12 -3.99
CA SER A 253 3.02 5.10 -4.20
C SER A 253 2.50 3.71 -4.59
N GLY A 254 1.18 3.54 -4.62
CA GLY A 254 0.50 2.26 -4.87
C GLY A 254 1.00 1.46 -6.07
N PRO A 255 1.19 2.05 -7.27
CA PRO A 255 1.63 1.32 -8.47
C PRO A 255 2.96 0.58 -8.30
N VAL A 256 3.94 1.15 -7.60
CA VAL A 256 5.24 0.51 -7.37
C VAL A 256 5.10 -0.67 -6.39
N HIS A 257 4.33 -0.50 -5.32
CA HIS A 257 4.03 -1.60 -4.40
C HIS A 257 3.22 -2.73 -5.08
N MET A 258 2.32 -2.36 -6.00
CA MET A 258 1.57 -3.34 -6.80
C MET A 258 2.50 -4.10 -7.76
N ALA A 259 3.42 -3.41 -8.44
CA ALA A 259 4.43 -4.05 -9.28
C ALA A 259 5.27 -5.06 -8.47
N ALA A 260 5.73 -4.67 -7.29
CA ALA A 260 6.45 -5.55 -6.38
C ALA A 260 5.65 -6.80 -6.01
N ALA A 261 4.39 -6.64 -5.61
CA ALA A 261 3.50 -7.76 -5.28
C ALA A 261 3.24 -8.67 -6.49
N LEU A 262 3.11 -8.12 -7.69
CA LEU A 262 2.90 -8.88 -8.92
C LEU A 262 4.18 -9.50 -9.50
N GLY A 263 5.34 -9.25 -8.88
CA GLY A 263 6.63 -9.77 -9.35
C GLY A 263 7.20 -9.05 -10.57
N VAL A 264 6.74 -7.84 -10.84
CA VAL A 264 7.18 -7.02 -11.97
C VAL A 264 8.37 -6.15 -11.53
N PRO A 265 9.48 -6.11 -12.31
CA PRO A 265 10.58 -5.21 -12.04
C PRO A 265 10.12 -3.76 -11.89
N SER A 266 10.63 -3.05 -10.90
CA SER A 266 10.22 -1.67 -10.68
C SER A 266 11.30 -0.78 -10.07
N ILE A 267 11.20 0.52 -10.32
CA ILE A 267 12.01 1.57 -9.71
C ILE A 267 11.08 2.43 -8.84
N ALA A 268 11.44 2.55 -7.57
CA ALA A 268 10.79 3.41 -6.60
C ALA A 268 11.58 4.71 -6.42
N LEU A 269 10.98 5.85 -6.71
CA LEU A 269 11.52 7.17 -6.46
C LEU A 269 11.06 7.64 -5.07
N VAL A 270 11.99 7.69 -4.11
CA VAL A 270 11.64 7.72 -2.69
C VAL A 270 12.17 8.98 -2.00
N GLY A 271 11.29 9.71 -1.35
CA GLY A 271 11.67 10.79 -0.46
C GLY A 271 11.89 10.31 0.99
N GLY A 272 12.44 11.19 1.82
CA GLY A 272 12.82 10.89 3.19
C GLY A 272 11.69 10.39 4.10
N GLY A 273 10.43 10.69 3.76
CA GLY A 273 9.28 10.20 4.52
C GLY A 273 8.97 8.72 4.33
N GLY A 274 9.28 8.18 3.16
CA GLY A 274 9.12 6.75 2.83
C GLY A 274 10.39 5.94 3.05
N TYR A 275 11.55 6.59 2.96
CA TYR A 275 12.85 5.93 3.12
C TYR A 275 13.05 5.43 4.57
N GLY A 276 13.39 4.17 4.72
CA GLY A 276 13.52 3.49 6.01
C GLY A 276 12.20 2.94 6.57
N ARG A 277 11.03 3.42 6.06
CA ARG A 277 9.72 2.89 6.45
C ARG A 277 9.15 1.90 5.45
N PHE A 278 9.13 2.26 4.18
CA PHE A 278 8.60 1.45 3.08
C PHE A 278 9.70 0.95 2.16
N PHE A 279 10.75 1.73 1.98
CA PHE A 279 11.87 1.47 1.09
C PHE A 279 13.22 1.73 1.76
N PRO A 280 14.30 1.02 1.35
CA PRO A 280 14.28 -0.15 0.47
C PRO A 280 13.58 -1.34 1.14
N TYR A 281 13.02 -2.25 0.35
CA TYR A 281 12.41 -3.47 0.89
C TYR A 281 13.46 -4.32 1.63
N PRO A 282 13.07 -5.02 2.71
CA PRO A 282 13.97 -5.90 3.45
C PRO A 282 14.38 -7.13 2.63
N ALA A 283 15.49 -7.76 3.00
CA ALA A 283 16.02 -8.91 2.28
C ALA A 283 15.07 -10.14 2.27
N HIS A 284 14.25 -10.27 3.31
CA HIS A 284 13.34 -11.41 3.44
C HIS A 284 11.92 -11.03 3.01
N LEU A 285 11.65 -11.22 1.73
CA LEU A 285 10.33 -10.96 1.13
C LEU A 285 9.48 -12.24 1.03
N PRO A 286 8.15 -12.11 0.97
CA PRO A 286 7.29 -13.21 0.57
C PRO A 286 7.70 -13.76 -0.80
N PRO A 287 7.59 -15.07 -1.05
CA PRO A 287 7.91 -15.67 -2.35
C PRO A 287 7.16 -14.96 -3.49
N GLY A 288 7.84 -14.70 -4.60
CA GLY A 288 7.26 -14.05 -5.78
C GLY A 288 7.07 -12.53 -5.69
N VAL A 289 7.37 -11.92 -4.55
CA VAL A 289 7.48 -10.46 -4.43
C VAL A 289 8.86 -10.00 -4.90
N VAL A 290 8.91 -9.03 -5.79
CA VAL A 290 10.16 -8.46 -6.31
C VAL A 290 10.40 -7.08 -5.69
N ALA A 291 11.54 -6.92 -5.01
CA ALA A 291 11.88 -5.63 -4.41
C ALA A 291 12.08 -4.56 -5.49
N PRO A 292 11.45 -3.39 -5.36
CA PRO A 292 11.74 -2.25 -6.22
C PRO A 292 13.19 -1.78 -6.04
N LEU A 293 13.86 -1.41 -7.14
CA LEU A 293 15.10 -0.66 -7.05
C LEU A 293 14.79 0.72 -6.47
N THR A 294 15.35 1.03 -5.31
CA THR A 294 15.09 2.28 -4.61
C THR A 294 16.08 3.35 -5.04
N ILE A 295 15.57 4.48 -5.56
CA ILE A 295 16.36 5.66 -5.88
C ILE A 295 15.84 6.83 -5.03
N HIS A 296 16.75 7.58 -4.43
CA HIS A 296 16.43 8.77 -3.65
C HIS A 296 17.43 9.89 -3.98
N GLY A 297 17.01 11.13 -3.78
CA GLY A 297 17.90 12.28 -3.83
C GLY A 297 18.57 12.54 -2.47
N GLU A 298 18.92 13.79 -2.22
CA GLU A 298 19.60 14.19 -0.98
C GLU A 298 18.68 14.12 0.24
N LEU A 299 18.85 13.07 1.05
CA LEU A 299 18.10 12.94 2.30
C LEU A 299 18.61 13.93 3.36
N CYS A 300 17.69 14.55 4.10
CA CYS A 300 18.00 15.46 5.20
C CYS A 300 18.24 14.76 6.56
N GLY A 301 18.72 13.51 6.54
CA GLY A 301 18.97 12.69 7.71
C GLY A 301 18.88 11.21 7.36
N LYS A 302 18.55 10.37 8.35
CA LYS A 302 18.47 8.91 8.18
C LYS A 302 17.20 8.41 7.47
N GLY A 303 16.36 9.31 6.94
CA GLY A 303 15.03 8.96 6.43
C GLY A 303 13.98 8.84 7.55
N ASN A 304 12.82 8.24 7.21
CA ASN A 304 11.68 8.03 8.11
C ASN A 304 11.21 9.29 8.85
N CYS A 305 11.29 10.43 8.18
CA CYS A 305 10.88 11.72 8.76
C CYS A 305 9.35 11.91 8.77
N ASN A 306 8.58 10.94 8.32
CA ASN A 306 7.12 11.01 8.16
C ASN A 306 6.64 12.29 7.45
N TRP A 307 7.45 12.77 6.51
CA TRP A 307 7.22 14.00 5.72
C TRP A 307 7.21 15.31 6.55
N GLN A 308 7.60 15.25 7.82
CA GLN A 308 7.88 16.43 8.64
C GLN A 308 9.24 17.02 8.22
N CYS A 309 9.22 17.80 7.14
CA CYS A 309 10.43 18.28 6.51
C CYS A 309 11.02 19.48 7.26
N ARG A 310 12.32 19.42 7.55
CA ARG A 310 13.06 20.52 8.18
C ARG A 310 13.62 21.52 7.15
N ARG A 311 13.84 21.09 5.89
CA ARG A 311 14.37 21.93 4.81
C ARG A 311 13.27 22.68 4.06
N ASN A 312 12.11 22.01 3.85
CA ASN A 312 10.93 22.58 3.19
C ASN A 312 9.75 22.43 4.14
N PRO A 313 9.54 23.37 5.07
CA PRO A 313 8.49 23.30 6.08
C PRO A 313 7.08 23.54 5.49
N GLU A 314 6.98 24.24 4.37
CA GLU A 314 5.71 24.56 3.72
C GLU A 314 5.00 23.27 3.26
N PRO A 315 3.70 23.09 3.60
CA PRO A 315 2.99 21.83 3.38
C PRO A 315 2.91 21.38 1.92
N GLU A 316 2.78 22.32 0.98
CA GLU A 316 2.54 22.05 -0.44
C GLU A 316 3.82 22.06 -1.28
N GLU A 317 4.96 22.46 -0.70
CA GLU A 317 6.20 22.61 -1.43
C GLU A 317 6.85 21.23 -1.71
N LEU A 318 7.34 21.05 -2.95
CA LEU A 318 8.07 19.85 -3.35
C LEU A 318 9.27 19.60 -2.42
N ARG A 319 9.36 18.41 -1.86
CA ARG A 319 10.41 18.07 -0.91
C ARG A 319 11.77 17.97 -1.58
N HIS A 320 12.78 18.64 -1.00
CA HIS A 320 14.15 18.66 -1.51
C HIS A 320 14.67 17.26 -1.87
N CYS A 321 14.47 16.28 -1.00
CA CYS A 321 14.89 14.91 -1.23
C CYS A 321 14.19 14.19 -2.41
N VAL A 322 13.09 14.74 -2.91
CA VAL A 322 12.40 14.26 -4.12
C VAL A 322 12.87 15.08 -5.33
N ALA A 323 13.01 16.40 -5.17
CA ALA A 323 13.47 17.31 -6.23
C ALA A 323 14.89 16.99 -6.70
N THR A 324 15.77 16.52 -5.81
CA THR A 324 17.17 16.19 -6.10
C THR A 324 17.41 14.77 -6.63
N ILE A 325 16.35 14.00 -6.92
CA ILE A 325 16.50 12.72 -7.61
C ILE A 325 17.01 12.99 -9.04
N ASP A 326 18.16 12.40 -9.36
CA ASP A 326 18.79 12.60 -10.66
C ASP A 326 18.11 11.75 -11.74
N ARG A 327 17.60 12.41 -12.78
CA ARG A 327 16.92 11.76 -13.90
C ARG A 327 17.84 10.89 -14.77
N GLU A 328 19.12 11.21 -14.88
CA GLU A 328 20.08 10.39 -15.63
C GLU A 328 20.37 9.10 -14.86
N GLN A 329 20.45 9.14 -13.52
CA GLN A 329 20.56 7.95 -12.70
C GLN A 329 19.32 7.05 -12.85
N VAL A 330 18.12 7.64 -12.87
CA VAL A 330 16.86 6.88 -13.09
C VAL A 330 16.89 6.22 -14.47
N LEU A 331 17.27 6.95 -15.51
CA LEU A 331 17.38 6.43 -16.88
C LEU A 331 18.39 5.27 -16.96
N ALA A 332 19.59 5.46 -16.46
CA ALA A 332 20.64 4.43 -16.49
C ALA A 332 20.22 3.15 -15.76
N SER A 333 19.55 3.31 -14.61
CA SER A 333 18.98 2.21 -13.83
C SER A 333 17.87 1.47 -14.60
N ALA A 334 16.98 2.21 -15.26
CA ALA A 334 15.90 1.65 -16.07
C ALA A 334 16.45 0.82 -17.24
N LEU A 335 17.41 1.36 -17.98
CA LEU A 335 18.06 0.64 -19.10
C LEU A 335 18.79 -0.63 -18.62
N THR A 336 19.44 -0.56 -17.45
CA THR A 336 20.09 -1.73 -16.85
C THR A 336 19.07 -2.84 -16.51
N LEU A 337 17.91 -2.49 -15.98
CA LEU A 337 16.86 -3.46 -15.66
C LEU A 337 16.17 -4.03 -16.91
N LEU A 338 16.02 -3.24 -17.97
CA LEU A 338 15.39 -3.66 -19.23
C LEU A 338 16.27 -4.60 -20.06
N ASN A 339 17.59 -4.59 -19.85
CA ASN A 339 18.59 -5.44 -20.53
C ASN A 339 18.82 -6.79 -19.83
N ARG A 340 18.19 -7.02 -18.67
CA ARG A 340 18.20 -8.30 -17.95
C ARG A 340 17.07 -9.22 -18.41
#